data_0aee8c66ff2237f9935ecb86e8f18d9e
#
_entry.id   0aee8c66ff2237f9935ecb86e8f18d9e
#
_cell.length_a   1.000
_cell.length_b   1.000
_cell.length_c   1.000
_cell.angle_alpha   90.00
_cell.angle_beta   90.00
_cell.angle_gamma   90.00
#
_symmetry.space_group_name_H-M   'P 1'
#
loop_
_entity.id
_entity.type
_entity.pdbx_description
1 polymer ?
#
loop_
_entity_poly.entity_id
_entity_poly.type
_entity_poly.pdbx_seq_one_letter_code
_entity_poly.pdbx_strand_id
1 'polypeptide(L)'
;VSHSTKESKITIEGLPDNPGIAAKVFKELANNSINVDIVIQGGGADNMNSISFTVKDEDFSNAKNITEKLALELGAKKVLTNPNVAMVSVVGVGIKSNPGVAASVFESLANAGVNIDMISTSEIKISCIIADKDLDKAVNALHETFIED
;
A
#
# COMPACT_ATOMS: atom_id res chain seq x y z
N VAL A 1 3.88 -14.31 -9.87
CA VAL A 1 2.90 -13.26 -9.70
C VAL A 1 1.82 -13.69 -8.73
N SER A 2 1.57 -12.91 -7.73
CA SER A 2 0.47 -13.16 -6.80
C SER A 2 -0.40 -11.92 -6.71
N HIS A 3 -1.61 -12.09 -6.18
CA HIS A 3 -2.51 -10.95 -6.08
C HIS A 3 -3.45 -11.13 -4.90
N SER A 4 -4.01 -10.01 -4.45
CA SER A 4 -5.04 -10.00 -3.42
C SER A 4 -6.11 -9.01 -3.84
N THR A 5 -7.34 -9.47 -3.87
CA THR A 5 -8.50 -8.60 -4.04
C THR A 5 -9.00 -8.21 -2.67
N LYS A 6 -9.93 -7.29 -2.58
CA LYS A 6 -10.58 -6.93 -1.32
C LYS A 6 -9.62 -6.31 -0.32
N GLU A 7 -8.82 -5.36 -0.81
CA GLU A 7 -7.99 -4.51 0.02
C GLU A 7 -8.61 -3.13 0.10
N SER A 8 -8.29 -2.41 1.16
CA SER A 8 -8.71 -1.02 1.31
C SER A 8 -7.50 -0.21 1.77
N LYS A 9 -7.41 1.02 1.31
CA LYS A 9 -6.30 1.89 1.62
C LYS A 9 -6.78 3.02 2.53
N ILE A 10 -6.00 3.34 3.55
CA ILE A 10 -6.26 4.47 4.44
C ILE A 10 -5.01 5.32 4.50
N THR A 11 -5.17 6.63 4.37
CA THR A 11 -4.07 7.59 4.43
C THR A 11 -4.38 8.63 5.50
N ILE A 12 -3.42 8.87 6.39
CA ILE A 12 -3.50 9.96 7.37
C ILE A 12 -2.55 11.04 6.88
N GLU A 13 -3.08 12.23 6.62
CA GLU A 13 -2.27 13.36 6.16
C GLU A 13 -2.11 14.40 7.26
N GLY A 14 -0.96 15.04 7.24
CA GLY A 14 -0.70 16.13 8.18
C GLY A 14 -0.42 15.67 9.58
N LEU A 15 0.27 14.53 9.73
CA LEU A 15 0.72 14.09 11.05
C LEU A 15 1.96 14.86 11.46
N PRO A 16 2.08 15.20 12.76
CA PRO A 16 3.31 15.80 13.25
C PRO A 16 4.51 14.90 13.03
N ASP A 17 5.65 15.48 12.72
CA ASP A 17 6.89 14.73 12.50
C ASP A 17 7.62 14.54 13.83
N ASN A 18 7.06 13.69 14.68
CA ASN A 18 7.60 13.40 16.00
C ASN A 18 7.85 11.93 16.16
N PRO A 19 8.87 11.53 16.93
CA PRO A 19 9.08 10.12 17.22
C PRO A 19 7.86 9.51 17.88
N GLY A 20 7.55 8.27 17.51
CA GLY A 20 6.47 7.53 18.15
C GLY A 20 5.10 7.70 17.54
N ILE A 21 4.93 8.61 16.59
CA ILE A 21 3.61 8.81 15.97
C ILE A 21 3.16 7.56 15.22
N ALA A 22 4.04 7.00 14.38
CA ALA A 22 3.70 5.78 13.65
C ALA A 22 3.44 4.62 14.61
N ALA A 23 4.24 4.50 15.66
CA ALA A 23 4.04 3.44 16.63
C ALA A 23 2.67 3.52 17.28
N LYS A 24 2.22 4.74 17.57
CA LYS A 24 0.92 4.94 18.19
C LYS A 24 -0.21 4.47 17.29
N VAL A 25 -0.12 4.83 16.00
CA VAL A 25 -1.13 4.44 15.01
C VAL A 25 -1.22 2.92 14.90
N PHE A 26 -0.10 2.26 14.68
CA PHE A 26 -0.11 0.82 14.41
C PHE A 26 -0.33 -0.01 15.65
N LYS A 27 0.08 0.50 16.82
CA LYS A 27 -0.22 -0.19 18.07
C LYS A 27 -1.73 -0.21 18.33
N GLU A 28 -2.41 0.89 18.05
CA GLU A 28 -3.85 0.92 18.25
C GLU A 28 -4.57 0.00 17.29
N LEU A 29 -4.12 -0.06 16.04
CA LEU A 29 -4.71 -1.00 15.08
C LEU A 29 -4.48 -2.44 15.54
N ALA A 30 -3.27 -2.75 15.99
CA ALA A 30 -2.94 -4.10 16.46
C ALA A 30 -3.75 -4.47 17.69
N ASN A 31 -3.98 -3.53 18.60
CA ASN A 31 -4.79 -3.77 19.79
C ASN A 31 -6.22 -4.12 19.45
N ASN A 32 -6.68 -3.75 18.27
CA ASN A 32 -8.01 -4.08 17.78
C ASN A 32 -7.98 -5.22 16.77
N SER A 33 -6.90 -5.97 16.75
CA SER A 33 -6.72 -7.17 15.90
C SER A 33 -6.78 -6.87 14.41
N ILE A 34 -6.32 -5.69 14.02
CA ILE A 34 -6.27 -5.30 12.60
C ILE A 34 -4.84 -5.44 12.11
N ASN A 35 -4.65 -6.28 11.10
CA ASN A 35 -3.37 -6.43 10.42
C ASN A 35 -3.29 -5.47 9.26
N VAL A 36 -2.12 -4.88 9.05
CA VAL A 36 -1.88 -4.04 7.88
C VAL A 36 -0.97 -4.80 6.93
N ASP A 37 -1.21 -4.64 5.63
CA ASP A 37 -0.42 -5.37 4.62
C ASP A 37 0.75 -4.54 4.13
N ILE A 38 0.48 -3.34 3.67
CA ILE A 38 1.52 -2.44 3.16
C ILE A 38 1.45 -1.14 3.95
N VAL A 39 2.62 -0.65 4.36
CA VAL A 39 2.72 0.62 5.08
C VAL A 39 3.74 1.49 4.36
N ILE A 40 3.36 2.71 4.04
CA ILE A 40 4.27 3.68 3.45
C ILE A 40 4.14 4.98 4.22
N GLN A 41 5.28 5.49 4.67
CA GLN A 41 5.34 6.77 5.35
C GLN A 41 6.10 7.74 4.47
N GLY A 42 5.54 8.91 4.25
CA GLY A 42 6.17 9.92 3.44
C GLY A 42 6.31 11.22 4.20
N GLY A 43 7.33 12.00 3.84
CA GLY A 43 7.47 13.35 4.35
C GLY A 43 6.57 14.29 3.58
N GLY A 44 6.12 15.32 4.25
CA GLY A 44 5.33 16.35 3.63
C GLY A 44 5.95 17.72 3.90
N ALA A 45 5.24 18.75 3.51
CA ALA A 45 5.66 20.11 3.78
C ALA A 45 5.48 20.45 5.26
N ASP A 46 6.20 21.45 5.73
CA ASP A 46 5.98 22.03 7.06
C ASP A 46 6.18 21.04 8.22
N ASN A 47 7.16 20.12 8.07
CA ASN A 47 7.47 19.13 9.11
C ASN A 47 6.28 18.22 9.41
N MET A 48 5.46 17.98 8.41
CA MET A 48 4.34 17.07 8.52
C MET A 48 4.61 15.81 7.72
N ASN A 49 4.03 14.71 8.16
CA ASN A 49 4.16 13.42 7.49
C ASN A 49 2.82 12.88 7.08
N SER A 50 2.83 11.96 6.13
CA SER A 50 1.65 11.16 5.81
C SER A 50 1.99 9.70 6.02
N ILE A 51 1.00 8.93 6.43
CA ILE A 51 1.11 7.48 6.55
C ILE A 51 -0.03 6.88 5.76
N SER A 52 0.31 5.99 4.84
CA SER A 52 -0.68 5.23 4.07
C SER A 52 -0.50 3.76 4.38
N PHE A 53 -1.60 3.07 4.53
CA PHE A 53 -1.53 1.62 4.76
C PHE A 53 -2.75 0.94 4.18
N THR A 54 -2.62 -0.36 3.95
CA THR A 54 -3.73 -1.16 3.44
C THR A 54 -4.15 -2.17 4.49
N VAL A 55 -5.44 -2.46 4.50
CA VAL A 55 -6.02 -3.47 5.37
C VAL A 55 -6.93 -4.34 4.51
N LYS A 56 -7.31 -5.49 5.04
CA LYS A 56 -8.30 -6.31 4.37
C LYS A 56 -9.64 -5.59 4.39
N ASP A 57 -10.42 -5.80 3.34
CA ASP A 57 -11.69 -5.12 3.19
C ASP A 57 -12.62 -5.37 4.37
N GLU A 58 -12.57 -6.56 4.94
CA GLU A 58 -13.41 -6.91 6.09
C GLU A 58 -13.07 -6.09 7.32
N ASP A 59 -11.85 -5.55 7.42
CA ASP A 59 -11.42 -4.73 8.54
C ASP A 59 -11.58 -3.22 8.29
N PHE A 60 -12.02 -2.86 7.10
CA PHE A 60 -11.98 -1.45 6.68
C PHE A 60 -12.77 -0.53 7.59
N SER A 61 -14.02 -0.89 7.92
CA SER A 61 -14.86 -0.01 8.75
C SER A 61 -14.24 0.24 10.12
N ASN A 62 -13.74 -0.82 10.76
CA ASN A 62 -13.09 -0.70 12.05
C ASN A 62 -11.82 0.12 11.95
N ALA A 63 -10.99 -0.19 10.95
CA ALA A 63 -9.73 0.52 10.76
C ALA A 63 -9.98 2.00 10.50
N LYS A 64 -10.98 2.31 9.70
CA LYS A 64 -11.33 3.70 9.40
C LYS A 64 -11.74 4.44 10.67
N ASN A 65 -12.61 3.83 11.47
CA ASN A 65 -13.08 4.48 12.71
C ASN A 65 -11.93 4.72 13.68
N ILE A 66 -11.06 3.73 13.85
CA ILE A 66 -9.91 3.86 14.74
C ILE A 66 -8.98 4.95 14.23
N THR A 67 -8.72 4.96 12.94
CA THR A 67 -7.81 5.92 12.33
C THR A 67 -8.33 7.34 12.42
N GLU A 68 -9.62 7.53 12.20
CA GLU A 68 -10.22 8.86 12.31
C GLU A 68 -10.12 9.41 13.73
N LYS A 69 -10.34 8.53 14.71
CA LYS A 69 -10.23 8.93 16.11
C LYS A 69 -8.79 9.30 16.46
N LEU A 70 -7.83 8.48 16.02
CA LEU A 70 -6.43 8.76 16.26
C LEU A 70 -5.97 10.05 15.57
N ALA A 71 -6.46 10.29 14.36
CA ALA A 71 -6.11 11.51 13.64
C ALA A 71 -6.51 12.76 14.43
N LEU A 72 -7.69 12.73 15.04
CA LEU A 72 -8.11 13.83 15.88
C LEU A 72 -7.20 13.99 17.10
N GLU A 73 -6.87 12.89 17.75
CA GLU A 73 -6.01 12.92 18.94
C GLU A 73 -4.60 13.41 18.62
N LEU A 74 -4.10 13.06 17.45
CA LEU A 74 -2.73 13.38 17.06
C LEU A 74 -2.61 14.73 16.35
N GLY A 75 -3.73 15.37 16.06
CA GLY A 75 -3.72 16.66 15.37
C GLY A 75 -3.45 16.56 13.88
N ALA A 76 -3.78 15.43 13.26
CA ALA A 76 -3.62 15.27 11.83
C ALA A 76 -4.61 16.14 11.07
N LYS A 77 -4.27 16.45 9.82
CA LYS A 77 -5.13 17.30 9.01
C LYS A 77 -6.36 16.57 8.49
N LYS A 78 -6.19 15.37 7.98
CA LYS A 78 -7.32 14.60 7.44
C LYS A 78 -6.99 13.15 7.25
N VAL A 79 -8.03 12.34 7.07
CA VAL A 79 -7.94 10.93 6.75
C VAL A 79 -8.61 10.73 5.39
N LEU A 80 -7.90 10.09 4.48
CA LEU A 80 -8.41 9.73 3.16
C LEU A 80 -8.56 8.21 3.10
N THR A 81 -9.63 7.75 2.48
CA THR A 81 -9.86 6.32 2.35
C THR A 81 -10.15 5.94 0.91
N ASN A 82 -9.75 4.74 0.54
CA ASN A 82 -10.06 4.18 -0.77
C ASN A 82 -10.30 2.68 -0.61
N PRO A 83 -11.55 2.24 -0.58
CA PRO A 83 -11.86 0.81 -0.40
C PRO A 83 -11.79 -0.01 -1.68
N ASN A 84 -11.47 0.61 -2.82
CA ASN A 84 -11.54 -0.06 -4.13
C ASN A 84 -10.14 -0.28 -4.69
N VAL A 85 -9.29 -0.94 -3.91
CA VAL A 85 -7.93 -1.22 -4.34
C VAL A 85 -7.64 -2.71 -4.26
N ALA A 86 -6.62 -3.12 -4.99
CA ALA A 86 -6.13 -4.48 -4.99
C ALA A 86 -4.61 -4.45 -4.99
N MET A 87 -4.00 -5.55 -4.58
CA MET A 87 -2.55 -5.68 -4.55
C MET A 87 -2.12 -6.70 -5.58
N VAL A 88 -1.12 -6.38 -6.36
CA VAL A 88 -0.48 -7.34 -7.24
C VAL A 88 1.01 -7.35 -6.92
N SER A 89 1.61 -8.54 -6.90
CA SER A 89 3.00 -8.70 -6.47
C SER A 89 3.75 -9.62 -7.41
N VAL A 90 5.03 -9.32 -7.59
CA VAL A 90 5.98 -10.20 -8.25
C VAL A 90 6.96 -10.66 -7.19
N VAL A 91 7.10 -11.98 -7.04
CA VAL A 91 7.95 -12.58 -6.02
C VAL A 91 9.06 -13.36 -6.72
N GLY A 92 10.31 -13.17 -6.27
CA GLY A 92 11.42 -13.90 -6.85
C GLY A 92 12.72 -13.55 -6.15
N VAL A 93 13.63 -14.53 -6.13
CA VAL A 93 14.89 -14.35 -5.40
C VAL A 93 15.89 -13.47 -6.13
N GLY A 94 15.69 -13.17 -7.39
CA GLY A 94 16.62 -12.36 -8.17
C GLY A 94 16.35 -10.86 -8.13
N ILE A 95 15.32 -10.44 -7.41
CA ILE A 95 14.89 -9.03 -7.47
C ILE A 95 15.96 -8.09 -6.93
N LYS A 96 16.56 -8.43 -5.80
CA LYS A 96 17.55 -7.56 -5.17
C LYS A 96 18.78 -7.33 -6.05
N SER A 97 19.21 -8.36 -6.76
CA SER A 97 20.44 -8.29 -7.56
C SER A 97 20.20 -7.91 -9.01
N ASN A 98 18.96 -7.61 -9.39
CA ASN A 98 18.63 -7.29 -10.77
C ASN A 98 17.77 -6.03 -10.82
N PRO A 99 18.41 -4.86 -10.98
CA PRO A 99 17.67 -3.60 -10.95
C PRO A 99 16.65 -3.45 -12.08
N GLY A 100 16.78 -4.23 -13.14
CA GLY A 100 15.82 -4.17 -14.23
C GLY A 100 14.48 -4.77 -13.91
N VAL A 101 14.37 -5.59 -12.84
CA VAL A 101 13.11 -6.23 -12.52
C VAL A 101 12.05 -5.20 -12.11
N ALA A 102 12.41 -4.27 -11.23
CA ALA A 102 11.47 -3.23 -10.82
C ALA A 102 11.01 -2.40 -12.00
N ALA A 103 11.95 -1.99 -12.85
CA ALA A 103 11.61 -1.23 -14.05
C ALA A 103 10.66 -2.01 -14.95
N SER A 104 10.89 -3.31 -15.10
CA SER A 104 10.02 -4.15 -15.92
C SER A 104 8.62 -4.26 -15.36
N VAL A 105 8.49 -4.35 -14.03
CA VAL A 105 7.17 -4.38 -13.39
C VAL A 105 6.40 -3.11 -13.71
N PHE A 106 7.04 -1.96 -13.49
CA PHE A 106 6.34 -0.69 -13.67
C PHE A 106 6.03 -0.42 -15.13
N GLU A 107 6.94 -0.77 -16.02
CA GLU A 107 6.71 -0.61 -17.45
C GLU A 107 5.59 -1.51 -17.95
N SER A 108 5.55 -2.75 -17.48
CA SER A 108 4.51 -3.69 -17.86
C SER A 108 3.13 -3.17 -17.46
N LEU A 109 3.01 -2.64 -16.24
CA LEU A 109 1.74 -2.11 -15.77
C LEU A 109 1.36 -0.83 -16.54
N ALA A 110 2.33 0.03 -16.80
CA ALA A 110 2.07 1.26 -17.57
C ALA A 110 1.58 0.94 -18.98
N ASN A 111 2.22 -0.04 -19.63
CA ASN A 111 1.82 -0.43 -20.98
C ASN A 111 0.42 -1.02 -21.02
N ALA A 112 -0.02 -1.61 -19.92
CA ALA A 112 -1.38 -2.15 -19.81
C ALA A 112 -2.41 -1.09 -19.40
N GLY A 113 -1.96 0.15 -19.19
CA GLY A 113 -2.88 1.22 -18.79
C GLY A 113 -3.26 1.19 -17.31
N VAL A 114 -2.41 0.60 -16.48
CA VAL A 114 -2.68 0.47 -15.05
C VAL A 114 -1.87 1.49 -14.27
N ASN A 115 -2.54 2.36 -13.53
CA ASN A 115 -1.89 3.31 -12.63
C ASN A 115 -1.54 2.62 -11.32
N ILE A 116 -0.38 2.95 -10.78
CA ILE A 116 0.09 2.41 -9.50
C ILE A 116 -0.13 3.47 -8.43
N ASP A 117 -0.84 3.09 -7.37
CA ASP A 117 -1.15 4.00 -6.27
C ASP A 117 -0.09 3.95 -5.18
N MET A 118 0.38 2.75 -4.83
CA MET A 118 1.43 2.56 -3.83
C MET A 118 2.37 1.46 -4.30
N ILE A 119 3.61 1.56 -3.89
CA ILE A 119 4.65 0.58 -4.23
C ILE A 119 5.38 0.19 -2.95
N SER A 120 5.62 -1.10 -2.79
CA SER A 120 6.45 -1.60 -1.71
C SER A 120 7.40 -2.64 -2.28
N THR A 121 8.67 -2.55 -1.92
CA THR A 121 9.67 -3.49 -2.41
C THR A 121 10.44 -4.11 -1.26
N SER A 122 10.87 -5.34 -1.45
CA SER A 122 11.77 -6.02 -0.54
C SER A 122 12.81 -6.76 -1.39
N GLU A 123 13.65 -7.56 -0.74
CA GLU A 123 14.69 -8.28 -1.47
C GLU A 123 14.11 -9.30 -2.44
N ILE A 124 12.91 -9.78 -2.18
CA ILE A 124 12.32 -10.87 -2.96
C ILE A 124 10.94 -10.54 -3.53
N LYS A 125 10.44 -9.34 -3.30
CA LYS A 125 9.04 -9.05 -3.64
C LYS A 125 8.85 -7.58 -4.01
N ILE A 126 8.09 -7.35 -5.07
CA ILE A 126 7.62 -6.02 -5.45
C ILE A 126 6.11 -6.06 -5.45
N SER A 127 5.50 -5.20 -4.64
CA SER A 127 4.05 -5.15 -4.50
C SER A 127 3.55 -3.79 -4.95
N CYS A 128 2.45 -3.79 -5.70
CA CYS A 128 1.83 -2.57 -6.18
C CYS A 128 0.36 -2.56 -5.78
N ILE A 129 -0.08 -1.43 -5.25
CA ILE A 129 -1.50 -1.20 -5.00
C ILE A 129 -2.07 -0.46 -6.19
N ILE A 130 -3.13 -1.00 -6.75
CA ILE A 130 -3.77 -0.50 -7.97
C ILE A 130 -5.27 -0.44 -7.73
N ALA A 131 -6.00 0.20 -8.64
CA ALA A 131 -7.46 0.15 -8.59
C ALA A 131 -7.92 -1.30 -8.80
N ASP A 132 -8.90 -1.75 -8.02
CA ASP A 132 -9.34 -3.14 -8.08
C ASP A 132 -9.92 -3.49 -9.45
N LYS A 133 -10.49 -2.53 -10.15
CA LYS A 133 -11.03 -2.76 -11.50
C LYS A 133 -9.95 -3.12 -12.51
N ASP A 134 -8.70 -2.81 -12.22
CA ASP A 134 -7.58 -3.08 -13.12
C ASP A 134 -6.85 -4.37 -12.79
N LEU A 135 -7.31 -5.13 -11.81
CA LEU A 135 -6.57 -6.29 -11.33
C LEU A 135 -6.30 -7.32 -12.42
N ASP A 136 -7.33 -7.67 -13.20
CA ASP A 136 -7.14 -8.68 -14.24
C ASP A 136 -6.14 -8.24 -15.29
N LYS A 137 -6.20 -6.97 -15.70
CA LYS A 137 -5.24 -6.41 -16.64
C LYS A 137 -3.83 -6.48 -16.08
N ALA A 138 -3.68 -6.14 -14.83
CA ALA A 138 -2.38 -6.10 -14.17
C ALA A 138 -1.80 -7.51 -14.06
N VAL A 139 -2.59 -8.45 -13.60
CA VAL A 139 -2.14 -9.83 -13.45
C VAL A 139 -1.71 -10.40 -14.81
N ASN A 140 -2.54 -10.18 -15.83
CA ASN A 140 -2.21 -10.69 -17.17
C ASN A 140 -0.93 -10.06 -17.73
N ALA A 141 -0.77 -8.76 -17.54
CA ALA A 141 0.43 -8.07 -18.03
C ALA A 141 1.69 -8.59 -17.36
N LEU A 142 1.64 -8.79 -16.05
CA LEU A 142 2.80 -9.28 -15.31
C LEU A 142 3.09 -10.75 -15.63
N HIS A 143 2.04 -11.55 -15.82
CA HIS A 143 2.23 -12.92 -16.25
C HIS A 143 2.95 -13.00 -17.59
N GLU A 144 2.56 -12.17 -18.54
CA GLU A 144 3.22 -12.16 -19.84
C GLU A 144 4.68 -11.77 -19.76
N THR A 145 5.01 -10.89 -18.82
CA THR A 145 6.37 -10.39 -18.69
C THR A 145 7.27 -11.36 -17.91
N PHE A 146 6.73 -12.02 -16.86
CA PHE A 146 7.55 -12.75 -15.90
C PHE A 146 7.32 -14.26 -15.88
N ILE A 147 6.30 -14.77 -16.59
CA ILE A 147 6.11 -16.20 -16.63
C ILE A 147 7.03 -16.75 -17.66
N GLU A 148 7.76 -17.70 -17.22
CA GLU A 148 8.36 -18.33 -18.05
C GLU A 148 7.96 -19.55 -18.08
N ASP A 149 7.60 -19.97 -18.49
CA ASP A 149 7.13 -20.91 -18.58
C ASP A 149 7.38 -21.72 -18.36
#